data_929cb9127910bb4f805ad8c62bbb11c0
#
_entry.id   929cb9127910bb4f805ad8c62bbb11c0
#
_cell.length_a   1.000
_cell.length_b   1.000
_cell.length_c   1.000
_cell.angle_alpha   90.00
_cell.angle_beta   90.00
_cell.angle_gamma   90.00
#
_symmetry.space_group_name_H-M   'P 1'
#
loop_
_entity.id
_entity.type
_entity.pdbx_description
1 polymer ?
#
loop_
_entity_poly.entity_id
_entity_poly.type
_entity_poly.pdbx_seq_one_letter_code
_entity_poly.pdbx_strand_id
1 'polypeptide(L)'
;MVCAIGKEDGTILEQISIPTTTPQETIPKLIGYFKDKKIEALGIGAFGPVDVKTESGTFGYILDSPKLAWRHKDLVGDLKKALGIPVGLDTDVNGSCLGEVTYGCAKGLDSVIYITIGTGVG
;
A
#
# COMPACT_ATOMS: atom_id res chain seq x y z
N MET A 1 -8.23 0.46 6.35
CA MET A 1 -7.03 0.93 5.62
C MET A 1 -6.41 2.06 6.41
N VAL A 2 -5.10 2.03 6.60
CA VAL A 2 -4.36 3.10 7.29
C VAL A 2 -3.66 3.93 6.24
N CYS A 3 -3.74 5.25 6.36
CA CYS A 3 -3.05 6.22 5.54
C CYS A 3 -2.19 7.10 6.45
N ALA A 4 -0.95 7.34 6.06
CA ALA A 4 -0.02 8.14 6.83
C ALA A 4 0.79 9.08 5.94
N ILE A 5 1.20 10.20 6.49
CA ILE A 5 2.21 11.09 5.94
C ILE A 5 3.46 10.91 6.79
N GLY A 6 4.56 10.64 6.15
CA GLY A 6 5.85 10.42 6.82
C GLY A 6 6.98 11.17 6.16
N LYS A 7 8.11 11.20 6.84
CA LYS A 7 9.39 11.69 6.34
C LYS A 7 10.27 10.51 5.91
N GLU A 8 11.31 10.81 5.16
CA GLU A 8 12.31 9.85 4.71
C GLU A 8 13.02 9.12 5.86
N ASP A 9 13.13 9.74 7.03
CA ASP A 9 13.72 9.16 8.24
C ASP A 9 12.80 8.17 8.99
N GLY A 10 11.59 7.92 8.48
CA GLY A 10 10.58 7.04 9.08
C GLY A 10 9.65 7.75 10.08
N THR A 11 9.83 9.05 10.33
CA THR A 11 8.95 9.81 11.22
C THR A 11 7.54 9.93 10.63
N ILE A 12 6.53 9.49 11.36
CA ILE A 12 5.11 9.65 11.00
C ILE A 12 4.65 11.03 11.48
N LEU A 13 4.18 11.85 10.54
CA LEU A 13 3.69 13.20 10.82
C LEU A 13 2.18 13.22 11.07
N GLU A 14 1.45 12.41 10.33
CA GLU A 14 -0.01 12.33 10.37
C GLU A 14 -0.46 10.94 9.98
N GLN A 15 -1.52 10.44 10.62
CA GLN A 15 -2.10 9.14 10.31
C GLN A 15 -3.61 9.18 10.48
N ILE A 16 -4.33 8.55 9.54
CA ILE A 16 -5.78 8.32 9.63
C ILE A 16 -6.13 6.88 9.29
N SER A 17 -7.32 6.45 9.71
CA SER A 17 -7.92 5.19 9.29
C SER A 17 -9.16 5.46 8.43
N ILE A 18 -9.20 4.80 7.27
CA ILE A 18 -10.33 4.84 6.34
C ILE A 18 -10.93 3.44 6.25
N PRO A 19 -12.25 3.27 6.44
CA PRO A 19 -12.89 1.98 6.21
C PRO A 19 -12.66 1.49 4.78
N THR A 20 -12.25 0.22 4.63
CA THR A 20 -12.08 -0.42 3.33
C THR A 20 -13.41 -1.07 2.94
N THR A 21 -14.20 -0.36 2.13
CA THR A 21 -15.47 -0.82 1.60
C THR A 21 -15.32 -1.20 0.12
N THR A 22 -16.03 -0.58 -0.79
CA THR A 22 -15.86 -0.76 -2.22
C THR A 22 -14.78 0.18 -2.79
N PRO A 23 -14.17 -0.13 -3.94
CA PRO A 23 -13.26 0.80 -4.62
C PRO A 23 -13.87 2.17 -4.89
N GLN A 24 -15.15 2.20 -5.28
CA GLN A 24 -15.89 3.41 -5.63
C GLN A 24 -16.05 4.37 -4.45
N GLU A 25 -16.09 3.85 -3.23
CA GLU A 25 -16.19 4.65 -2.00
C GLU A 25 -14.81 4.92 -1.38
N THR A 26 -13.91 3.95 -1.45
CA THR A 26 -12.62 4.01 -0.74
C THR A 26 -11.60 4.84 -1.50
N ILE A 27 -11.45 4.64 -2.83
CA ILE A 27 -10.44 5.33 -3.63
C ILE A 27 -10.64 6.86 -3.62
N PRO A 28 -11.85 7.41 -3.79
CA PRO A 28 -12.06 8.85 -3.66
C PRO A 28 -11.67 9.42 -2.29
N LYS A 29 -11.87 8.67 -1.21
CA LYS A 29 -11.45 9.08 0.14
C LYS A 29 -9.93 9.11 0.28
N LEU A 30 -9.23 8.14 -0.31
CA LEU A 30 -7.76 8.12 -0.37
C LEU A 30 -7.23 9.33 -1.13
N ILE A 31 -7.77 9.57 -2.33
CA ILE A 31 -7.39 10.70 -3.16
C ILE A 31 -7.65 12.01 -2.42
N GLY A 32 -8.82 12.17 -1.81
CA GLY A 32 -9.16 13.35 -1.04
C GLY A 32 -8.22 13.61 0.13
N TYR A 33 -7.78 12.55 0.82
CA TYR A 33 -6.81 12.68 1.91
C TYR A 33 -5.44 13.16 1.43
N PHE A 34 -4.94 12.60 0.32
CA PHE A 34 -3.59 12.88 -0.16
C PHE A 34 -3.48 14.11 -1.07
N LYS A 35 -4.56 14.49 -1.78
CA LYS A 35 -4.55 15.52 -2.82
C LYS A 35 -4.02 16.87 -2.36
N ASP A 36 -4.38 17.28 -1.13
CA ASP A 36 -3.97 18.57 -0.57
C ASP A 36 -2.68 18.50 0.25
N LYS A 37 -2.08 17.31 0.33
CA LYS A 37 -0.80 17.10 0.99
C LYS A 37 0.33 17.28 -0.03
N LYS A 38 1.39 17.95 0.37
CA LYS A 38 2.60 18.12 -0.47
C LYS A 38 3.47 16.86 -0.37
N ILE A 39 2.95 15.73 -0.85
CA ILE A 39 3.70 14.47 -0.88
C ILE A 39 4.44 14.32 -2.21
N GLU A 40 5.64 13.74 -2.16
CA GLU A 40 6.50 13.56 -3.33
C GLU A 40 6.34 12.18 -3.96
N ALA A 41 5.92 11.18 -3.17
CA ALA A 41 5.67 9.82 -3.61
C ALA A 41 4.64 9.14 -2.71
N LEU A 42 4.02 8.07 -3.21
CA LEU A 42 3.08 7.22 -2.46
C LEU A 42 3.56 5.78 -2.47
N GLY A 43 3.72 5.18 -1.28
CA GLY A 43 3.92 3.75 -1.11
C GLY A 43 2.62 3.05 -0.70
N ILE A 44 2.35 1.90 -1.28
CA ILE A 44 1.14 1.11 -0.98
C ILE A 44 1.54 -0.30 -0.55
N GLY A 45 1.15 -0.71 0.66
CA GLY A 45 1.09 -2.10 1.07
C GLY A 45 -0.35 -2.62 0.88
N ALA A 46 -0.58 -3.44 -0.12
CA ALA A 46 -1.91 -3.91 -0.49
C ALA A 46 -2.18 -5.33 -0.01
N PHE A 47 -3.43 -5.60 0.38
CA PHE A 47 -3.89 -6.98 0.57
C PHE A 47 -3.81 -7.76 -0.75
N GLY A 48 -3.54 -9.06 -0.66
CA GLY A 48 -3.40 -9.93 -1.82
C GLY A 48 -4.69 -10.67 -2.24
N PRO A 49 -4.60 -11.37 -3.38
CA PRO A 49 -3.50 -11.28 -4.31
C PRO A 49 -3.49 -9.97 -5.10
N VAL A 50 -2.31 -9.42 -5.33
CA VAL A 50 -2.07 -8.18 -6.08
C VAL A 50 -0.90 -8.38 -7.03
N ASP A 51 -0.95 -7.79 -8.22
CA ASP A 51 0.14 -7.88 -9.17
C ASP A 51 1.23 -6.84 -8.85
N VAL A 52 2.35 -7.33 -8.34
CA VAL A 52 3.52 -6.51 -7.97
C VAL A 52 4.64 -6.55 -9.01
N LYS A 53 4.44 -7.25 -10.14
CA LYS A 53 5.45 -7.36 -11.20
C LYS A 53 5.43 -6.10 -12.06
N THR A 54 6.48 -5.30 -11.97
CA THR A 54 6.58 -4.00 -12.66
C THR A 54 6.49 -4.11 -14.18
N GLU A 55 6.91 -5.24 -14.77
CA GLU A 55 6.87 -5.50 -16.20
C GLU A 55 5.51 -6.05 -16.68
N SER A 56 4.60 -6.34 -15.76
CA SER A 56 3.27 -6.85 -16.09
C SER A 56 2.37 -5.75 -16.64
N GLY A 57 1.55 -6.07 -17.62
CA GLY A 57 0.49 -5.20 -18.13
C GLY A 57 -0.62 -4.92 -17.10
N THR A 58 -0.64 -5.66 -15.99
CA THR A 58 -1.59 -5.53 -14.88
C THR A 58 -0.92 -5.14 -13.57
N PHE A 59 0.30 -4.58 -13.62
CA PHE A 59 0.96 -4.07 -12.43
C PHE A 59 0.05 -3.11 -11.65
N GLY A 60 -0.13 -3.38 -10.38
CA GLY A 60 -0.98 -2.57 -9.51
C GLY A 60 -2.45 -2.97 -9.44
N TYR A 61 -2.85 -4.02 -10.17
CA TYR A 61 -4.19 -4.56 -10.11
C TYR A 61 -4.37 -5.49 -8.91
N ILE A 62 -5.49 -5.37 -8.23
CA ILE A 62 -5.96 -6.41 -7.32
C ILE A 62 -6.44 -7.59 -8.18
N LEU A 63 -5.92 -8.78 -7.92
CA LEU A 63 -6.28 -9.98 -8.68
C LEU A 63 -7.52 -10.67 -8.08
N ASP A 64 -7.59 -12.00 -8.10
CA ASP A 64 -8.73 -12.79 -7.60
C ASP A 64 -8.81 -12.82 -6.07
N SER A 65 -8.99 -11.65 -5.48
CA SER A 65 -9.09 -11.45 -4.03
C SER A 65 -10.41 -11.98 -3.47
N PRO A 66 -10.42 -12.43 -2.18
CA PRO A 66 -11.66 -12.68 -1.44
C PRO A 66 -12.59 -11.47 -1.35
N LYS A 67 -12.07 -10.26 -1.46
CA LYS A 67 -12.83 -9.00 -1.52
C LYS A 67 -13.36 -8.79 -2.94
N LEU A 68 -14.50 -9.37 -3.26
CA LEU A 68 -15.07 -9.44 -4.61
C LEU A 68 -15.16 -8.09 -5.32
N ALA A 69 -15.55 -7.03 -4.61
CA ALA A 69 -15.67 -5.69 -5.19
C ALA A 69 -14.32 -5.10 -5.65
N TRP A 70 -13.21 -5.63 -5.17
CA TRP A 70 -11.86 -5.16 -5.50
C TRP A 70 -11.18 -5.95 -6.63
N ARG A 71 -11.77 -7.06 -7.07
CA ARG A 71 -11.19 -7.89 -8.13
C ARG A 71 -10.97 -7.08 -9.41
N HIS A 72 -9.81 -7.28 -10.02
CA HIS A 72 -9.39 -6.64 -11.27
C HIS A 72 -9.39 -5.10 -11.22
N LYS A 73 -9.35 -4.52 -10.02
CA LYS A 73 -9.26 -3.07 -9.86
C LYS A 73 -7.81 -2.60 -10.03
N ASP A 74 -7.61 -1.68 -10.97
CA ASP A 74 -6.35 -0.96 -11.13
C ASP A 74 -6.20 0.08 -10.01
N LEU A 75 -5.55 -0.32 -8.92
CA LEU A 75 -5.36 0.55 -7.75
C LEU A 75 -4.26 1.57 -7.99
N VAL A 76 -3.13 1.14 -8.55
CA VAL A 76 -1.97 2.01 -8.80
C VAL A 76 -2.28 3.04 -9.87
N GLY A 77 -2.87 2.62 -10.99
CA GLY A 77 -3.22 3.52 -12.09
C GLY A 77 -4.17 4.63 -11.67
N ASP A 78 -5.23 4.30 -10.91
CA ASP A 78 -6.18 5.30 -10.39
C ASP A 78 -5.48 6.35 -9.51
N LEU A 79 -4.65 5.91 -8.55
CA LEU A 79 -3.97 6.81 -7.63
C LEU A 79 -2.88 7.64 -8.33
N LYS A 80 -2.10 7.01 -9.20
CA LYS A 80 -1.08 7.70 -10.01
C LYS A 80 -1.69 8.80 -10.89
N LYS A 81 -2.80 8.47 -11.56
CA LYS A 81 -3.54 9.43 -12.41
C LYS A 81 -4.12 10.60 -11.60
N ALA A 82 -4.66 10.31 -10.42
CA ALA A 82 -5.33 11.34 -9.61
C ALA A 82 -4.36 12.25 -8.87
N LEU A 83 -3.21 11.72 -8.41
CA LEU A 83 -2.25 12.45 -7.58
C LEU A 83 -1.08 13.03 -8.39
N GLY A 84 -0.79 12.49 -9.57
CA GLY A 84 0.30 12.98 -10.44
C GLY A 84 1.71 12.75 -9.87
N ILE A 85 1.90 11.80 -8.96
CA ILE A 85 3.15 11.49 -8.29
C ILE A 85 3.56 10.03 -8.53
N PRO A 86 4.84 9.67 -8.30
CA PRO A 86 5.27 8.28 -8.29
C PRO A 86 4.50 7.45 -7.26
N VAL A 87 4.08 6.25 -7.67
CA VAL A 87 3.38 5.29 -6.80
C VAL A 87 4.12 3.96 -6.84
N GLY A 88 4.59 3.49 -5.69
CA GLY A 88 5.14 2.16 -5.47
C GLY A 88 4.13 1.23 -4.81
N LEU A 89 4.21 -0.06 -5.13
CA LEU A 89 3.30 -1.07 -4.60
C LEU A 89 4.06 -2.32 -4.22
N ASP A 90 3.68 -2.89 -3.09
CA ASP A 90 3.99 -4.27 -2.70
C ASP A 90 2.81 -4.85 -1.90
N THR A 91 2.93 -6.11 -1.48
CA THR A 91 1.96 -6.68 -0.53
C THR A 91 2.07 -5.99 0.84
N ASP A 92 1.01 -6.02 1.62
CA ASP A 92 1.01 -5.47 2.98
C ASP A 92 2.04 -6.16 3.89
N VAL A 93 2.27 -7.46 3.71
CA VAL A 93 3.28 -8.25 4.44
C VAL A 93 4.70 -7.81 4.05
N ASN A 94 4.99 -7.70 2.75
CA ASN A 94 6.30 -7.24 2.27
C ASN A 94 6.59 -5.80 2.69
N GLY A 95 5.59 -4.92 2.61
CA GLY A 95 5.70 -3.54 3.07
C GLY A 95 6.02 -3.45 4.57
N SER A 96 5.39 -4.30 5.38
CA SER A 96 5.68 -4.39 6.82
C SER A 96 7.09 -4.90 7.08
N CYS A 97 7.52 -5.95 6.38
CA CYS A 97 8.88 -6.47 6.47
C CYS A 97 9.92 -5.41 6.10
N LEU A 98 9.70 -4.67 5.02
CA LEU A 98 10.56 -3.56 4.60
C LEU A 98 10.66 -2.47 5.66
N GLY A 99 9.55 -2.14 6.31
CA GLY A 99 9.51 -1.20 7.42
C GLY A 99 10.41 -1.64 8.58
N GLU A 100 10.32 -2.91 8.99
CA GLU A 100 11.16 -3.49 10.06
C GLU A 100 12.65 -3.52 9.69
N VAL A 101 12.99 -3.83 8.44
CA VAL A 101 14.37 -3.84 7.96
C VAL A 101 14.95 -2.43 7.89
N THR A 102 14.13 -1.44 7.55
CA THR A 102 14.60 -0.06 7.35
C THR A 102 14.67 0.72 8.66
N TYR A 103 13.63 0.61 9.49
CA TYR A 103 13.46 1.46 10.67
C TYR A 103 13.26 0.69 11.98
N GLY A 104 12.95 -0.62 11.92
CA GLY A 104 12.52 -1.42 13.05
C GLY A 104 13.57 -2.38 13.60
N CYS A 105 13.10 -3.48 14.20
CA CYS A 105 13.91 -4.45 14.92
C CYS A 105 14.82 -5.29 14.01
N ALA A 106 14.58 -5.32 12.71
CA ALA A 106 15.37 -6.09 11.75
C ALA A 106 16.46 -5.27 11.03
N LYS A 107 16.69 -4.03 11.47
CA LYS A 107 17.70 -3.15 10.87
C LYS A 107 19.10 -3.74 11.00
N GLY A 108 19.80 -3.81 9.87
CA GLY A 108 21.18 -4.32 9.80
C GLY A 108 21.29 -5.85 9.77
N LEU A 109 20.19 -6.58 9.65
CA LEU A 109 20.19 -8.04 9.47
C LEU A 109 20.27 -8.40 7.98
N ASP A 110 21.04 -9.43 7.65
CA ASP A 110 21.22 -9.91 6.27
C ASP A 110 20.02 -10.71 5.75
N SER A 111 19.26 -11.35 6.63
CA SER A 111 18.09 -12.16 6.29
C SER A 111 17.00 -11.99 7.31
N VAL A 112 15.77 -11.74 6.85
CA VAL A 112 14.61 -11.49 7.70
C VAL A 112 13.40 -12.27 7.18
N ILE A 113 12.65 -12.86 8.10
CA ILE A 113 11.33 -13.44 7.85
C ILE A 113 10.31 -12.64 8.64
N TYR A 114 9.28 -12.18 7.97
CA TYR A 114 8.14 -11.50 8.57
C TYR A 114 6.89 -12.37 8.43
N ILE A 115 6.26 -12.70 9.53
CA ILE A 115 5.08 -13.56 9.55
C ILE A 115 3.89 -12.78 10.10
N THR A 116 2.80 -12.74 9.35
CA THR A 116 1.52 -12.21 9.81
C THR A 116 0.56 -13.34 10.15
N ILE A 117 -0.09 -13.26 11.29
CA ILE A 117 -1.11 -14.21 11.74
C ILE A 117 -2.38 -13.40 12.05
N GLY A 118 -3.39 -13.52 11.20
CA GLY A 118 -4.67 -12.84 11.32
C GLY A 118 -5.79 -13.78 10.87
N THR A 119 -6.63 -13.36 9.94
CA THR A 119 -7.62 -14.24 9.28
C THR A 119 -6.96 -15.39 8.53
N GLY A 120 -5.73 -15.17 8.05
CA GLY A 120 -4.83 -16.16 7.46
C GLY A 120 -3.42 -16.02 8.02
N VAL A 121 -2.51 -16.86 7.51
CA VAL A 121 -1.06 -16.79 7.78
C VAL A 121 -0.35 -16.43 6.48
N GLY A 122 0.49 -15.41 6.54
CA GLY A 122 1.26 -14.94 5.38
C GLY A 122 2.67 -14.49 5.78
#